data_3bae9160fd25e838959565d4410a0e24
#
_entry.id   3bae9160fd25e838959565d4410a0e24
#
_cell.length_a   1.000
_cell.length_b   1.000
_cell.length_c   1.000
_cell.angle_alpha   90.00
_cell.angle_beta   90.00
_cell.angle_gamma   90.00
#
_symmetry.space_group_name_H-M   'P 1'
#
loop_
_entity.id
_entity.type
_entity.pdbx_description
1 polymer ?
#
loop_
_entity_poly.entity_id
_entity_poly.type
_entity_poly.pdbx_seq_one_letter_code
_entity_poly.pdbx_strand_id
1 'polypeptide(L)'
;MRKRRTAAWFMAAAMVMGSLAGCGQKAAPETTAAQTSEAKKEETAAAEETKAEAESTGEQVELKVFGFKTGAEEGAIPELIEQFNKENPDIKVVYEGISNAGGYQDVLTARLASGQGDDVFFANPNYLPQLQEAGYTEDLSDMPVVEKYSGLVKDLLTINDSIPGLGMEVAVFGMFSNLDVLKEAGIDHAPANYKEFLEDCEILKKAGKTPVVAGAKDGTGVAILSLAKSMDPVYQASDKMDQIARMNSGELKFGDVMQPGFALVEDLISKGYLDGSKALVYAAGQDDIAEFAKGEAGFMPGGRWFVAGLESAAPNMNYTLGGIPVEDDDSLILINAGVRVCINSSSEKKDAARKFVEFFTGLDSMNAYVASQNSFNPRTDGASTDNDVVEPAAERLSAARMVPWVDSAFDIAVVSPWADARTFTANVAGGDSVDNAVKDLNAQVENNLKLK
;
A
#
# COMPACT_ATOMS: atom_id res chain seq x y z
N MET A 1 53.53 4.88 32.05
CA MET A 1 54.71 5.31 31.26
C MET A 1 54.32 5.44 29.78
N ARG A 2 54.45 6.68 29.23
CA ARG A 2 54.78 7.06 27.87
C ARG A 2 54.00 6.40 26.71
N LYS A 3 53.49 7.03 25.70
CA LYS A 3 53.31 8.39 25.20
C LYS A 3 52.55 8.31 23.89
N ARG A 4 51.61 9.18 23.74
CA ARG A 4 51.10 9.90 22.57
C ARG A 4 51.85 9.69 21.24
N ARG A 5 51.07 9.62 20.10
CA ARG A 5 51.22 10.60 19.02
C ARG A 5 50.04 10.64 18.07
N THR A 6 49.44 11.79 18.01
CA THR A 6 48.56 12.39 16.99
C THR A 6 49.29 12.60 15.66
N ALA A 7 48.59 12.49 14.55
CA ALA A 7 48.85 13.33 13.36
C ALA A 7 47.59 13.47 12.51
N ALA A 8 47.03 14.66 12.52
CA ALA A 8 46.12 15.20 11.52
C ALA A 8 46.94 15.67 10.30
N TRP A 9 46.39 15.54 9.10
CA TRP A 9 46.78 16.36 7.96
C TRP A 9 45.57 16.80 7.16
N PHE A 10 45.42 18.11 7.11
CA PHE A 10 44.63 18.93 6.19
C PHE A 10 45.39 19.14 4.88
N MET A 11 44.65 19.37 3.82
CA MET A 11 44.91 20.28 2.68
C MET A 11 44.28 19.70 1.41
N ALA A 12 43.75 20.41 0.50
CA ALA A 12 43.31 21.78 0.27
C ALA A 12 42.75 21.80 -1.16
N ALA A 13 41.83 22.68 -1.38
CA ALA A 13 41.21 22.98 -2.67
C ALA A 13 42.16 23.49 -3.72
N ALA A 14 41.89 23.24 -5.01
CA ALA A 14 42.33 24.07 -6.09
C ALA A 14 41.27 24.19 -7.18
N MET A 15 40.72 25.39 -7.29
CA MET A 15 40.03 25.91 -8.47
C MET A 15 41.00 26.13 -9.59
N VAL A 16 40.61 25.84 -10.82
CA VAL A 16 41.15 26.53 -12.00
C VAL A 16 39.98 26.93 -12.90
N MET A 17 39.78 28.24 -12.97
CA MET A 17 39.06 28.91 -14.05
C MET A 17 40.01 29.01 -15.28
N GLY A 18 39.42 28.88 -16.46
CA GLY A 18 40.12 29.22 -17.71
C GLY A 18 39.08 29.49 -18.79
N SER A 19 38.96 30.76 -19.11
CA SER A 19 38.03 31.41 -20.03
C SER A 19 38.66 31.61 -21.44
N LEU A 20 37.71 31.95 -22.38
CA LEU A 20 37.91 32.70 -23.64
C LEU A 20 38.31 31.89 -24.89
N ALA A 21 37.58 31.94 -25.94
CA ALA A 21 37.05 32.94 -26.87
C ALA A 21 37.43 32.58 -28.32
N GLY A 22 36.57 32.91 -29.25
CA GLY A 22 36.90 33.00 -30.68
C GLY A 22 35.80 32.50 -31.61
N CYS A 23 34.80 33.24 -31.97
CA CYS A 23 34.64 34.14 -33.13
C CYS A 23 34.75 33.52 -34.53
N GLY A 24 33.71 33.75 -35.35
CA GLY A 24 33.75 33.77 -36.82
C GLY A 24 32.54 33.07 -37.45
N GLN A 25 31.48 33.66 -37.73
CA GLN A 25 30.97 34.69 -38.64
C GLN A 25 30.67 34.18 -40.06
N LYS A 26 29.40 34.42 -40.49
CA LYS A 26 28.81 34.72 -41.82
C LYS A 26 28.54 33.53 -42.74
N ALA A 27 27.43 33.42 -43.48
CA ALA A 27 26.51 34.43 -44.05
C ALA A 27 25.24 33.70 -44.56
N ALA A 28 24.11 34.36 -44.54
CA ALA A 28 23.00 34.17 -45.46
C ALA A 28 23.34 34.85 -46.82
N PRO A 29 22.61 34.73 -47.94
CA PRO A 29 21.25 35.23 -48.02
C PRO A 29 20.28 34.56 -49.03
N GLU A 30 18.99 34.99 -48.91
CA GLU A 30 18.03 35.42 -49.94
C GLU A 30 17.53 34.43 -50.99
N THR A 31 16.30 34.41 -51.15
CA THR A 31 15.10 35.11 -51.66
C THR A 31 14.47 34.20 -52.70
N THR A 32 13.20 34.06 -52.91
CA THR A 32 12.18 34.89 -53.45
C THR A 32 10.86 34.13 -53.69
N ALA A 33 9.80 34.76 -53.29
CA ALA A 33 8.54 35.11 -53.94
C ALA A 33 7.54 34.06 -54.37
N ALA A 34 6.40 34.12 -53.75
CA ALA A 34 5.07 34.45 -54.20
C ALA A 34 4.58 33.90 -55.54
N GLN A 35 3.39 33.26 -55.50
CA GLN A 35 2.27 33.67 -56.33
C GLN A 35 0.96 33.03 -55.83
N THR A 36 0.00 33.89 -55.67
CA THR A 36 -1.46 33.79 -55.55
C THR A 36 -2.13 33.08 -56.73
N SER A 37 -3.24 32.35 -56.47
CA SER A 37 -4.44 32.46 -57.30
C SER A 37 -5.69 31.98 -56.60
N GLU A 38 -6.72 32.74 -56.74
CA GLU A 38 -8.08 32.70 -56.20
C GLU A 38 -8.97 31.58 -56.74
N ALA A 39 -9.97 31.27 -55.88
CA ALA A 39 -11.39 31.08 -56.14
C ALA A 39 -11.90 29.87 -56.96
N LYS A 40 -12.77 29.11 -56.29
CA LYS A 40 -14.21 29.12 -56.62
C LYS A 40 -15.04 28.36 -55.59
N LYS A 41 -16.12 29.00 -55.18
CA LYS A 41 -17.25 28.46 -54.40
C LYS A 41 -17.94 27.34 -55.15
N GLU A 42 -18.40 26.34 -54.42
CA GLU A 42 -19.70 25.71 -54.66
C GLU A 42 -20.29 25.24 -53.34
N GLU A 43 -21.48 25.72 -53.10
CA GLU A 43 -22.38 25.55 -51.98
C GLU A 43 -23.14 24.25 -52.13
N THR A 44 -23.17 23.39 -51.07
CA THR A 44 -24.31 22.47 -50.91
C THR A 44 -24.54 22.26 -49.41
N ALA A 45 -25.73 22.65 -49.00
CA ALA A 45 -26.25 22.54 -47.64
C ALA A 45 -26.49 21.07 -47.22
N ALA A 46 -26.09 20.73 -46.03
CA ALA A 46 -26.66 19.63 -45.25
C ALA A 46 -26.64 20.00 -43.78
N ALA A 47 -27.76 19.80 -43.14
CA ALA A 47 -28.18 20.27 -41.84
C ALA A 47 -27.19 20.00 -40.70
N GLU A 48 -26.79 21.04 -40.01
CA GLU A 48 -26.19 21.02 -38.69
C GLU A 48 -27.26 20.77 -37.63
N GLU A 49 -27.22 19.63 -36.98
CA GLU A 49 -27.74 19.50 -35.63
C GLU A 49 -26.72 20.13 -34.67
N THR A 50 -26.95 21.37 -34.35
CA THR A 50 -26.25 22.09 -33.27
C THR A 50 -26.71 21.52 -31.95
N LYS A 51 -25.93 20.62 -31.37
CA LYS A 51 -25.97 20.31 -29.94
C LYS A 51 -25.39 21.54 -29.23
N ALA A 52 -26.24 22.28 -28.58
CA ALA A 52 -25.85 23.42 -27.76
C ALA A 52 -24.91 22.89 -26.63
N GLU A 53 -23.64 23.25 -26.70
CA GLU A 53 -22.79 23.31 -25.50
C GLU A 53 -23.40 24.42 -24.62
N ALA A 54 -23.87 24.01 -23.44
CA ALA A 54 -24.26 24.93 -22.41
C ALA A 54 -23.00 25.61 -21.86
N GLU A 55 -22.68 26.80 -22.36
CA GLU A 55 -21.74 27.71 -21.71
C GLU A 55 -22.26 28.02 -20.30
N SER A 56 -21.62 27.44 -19.27
CA SER A 56 -21.83 27.85 -17.89
C SER A 56 -21.25 29.27 -17.72
N THR A 57 -22.08 30.26 -17.50
CA THR A 57 -21.69 31.66 -17.23
C THR A 57 -21.38 31.92 -15.76
N GLY A 58 -21.05 30.89 -14.98
CA GLY A 58 -20.58 30.95 -13.58
C GLY A 58 -19.06 30.78 -13.48
N GLU A 59 -18.45 31.41 -12.49
CA GLU A 59 -17.05 31.19 -12.15
C GLU A 59 -16.85 29.70 -11.76
N GLN A 60 -16.02 28.98 -12.52
CA GLN A 60 -15.77 27.56 -12.33
C GLN A 60 -15.02 27.36 -11.00
N VAL A 61 -15.51 26.48 -10.14
CA VAL A 61 -14.86 26.13 -8.87
C VAL A 61 -13.66 25.23 -9.15
N GLU A 62 -12.44 25.71 -8.92
CA GLU A 62 -11.25 24.84 -8.94
C GLU A 62 -11.16 24.05 -7.63
N LEU A 63 -11.24 22.72 -7.71
CA LEU A 63 -11.12 21.80 -6.58
C LEU A 63 -9.73 21.17 -6.61
N LYS A 64 -8.93 21.38 -5.57
CA LYS A 64 -7.58 20.83 -5.46
C LYS A 64 -7.59 19.48 -4.75
N VAL A 65 -6.95 18.49 -5.38
CA VAL A 65 -6.80 17.13 -4.85
C VAL A 65 -5.33 16.82 -4.73
N PHE A 66 -4.87 16.46 -3.52
CA PHE A 66 -3.49 16.11 -3.24
C PHE A 66 -3.35 14.63 -2.88
N GLY A 67 -2.49 13.88 -3.59
CA GLY A 67 -2.34 12.45 -3.42
C GLY A 67 -0.89 11.97 -3.46
N PHE A 68 -0.69 10.69 -3.11
CA PHE A 68 0.63 10.06 -3.17
C PHE A 68 0.80 9.06 -4.32
N LYS A 69 -0.22 8.91 -5.15
CA LYS A 69 -0.13 8.14 -6.39
C LYS A 69 0.49 9.01 -7.47
N THR A 70 1.54 8.51 -8.14
CA THR A 70 2.30 9.27 -9.16
C THR A 70 2.70 8.38 -10.32
N GLY A 71 2.72 8.93 -11.52
CA GLY A 71 3.11 8.20 -12.72
C GLY A 71 2.24 6.96 -12.96
N ALA A 72 2.83 5.79 -13.13
CA ALA A 72 2.07 4.56 -13.36
C ALA A 72 1.14 4.16 -12.18
N GLU A 73 1.45 4.60 -10.95
CA GLU A 73 0.62 4.34 -9.77
C GLU A 73 -0.67 5.18 -9.74
N GLU A 74 -0.78 6.22 -10.55
CA GLU A 74 -2.03 7.00 -10.68
C GLU A 74 -3.16 6.11 -11.21
N GLY A 75 -2.84 5.15 -12.07
CA GLY A 75 -3.82 4.21 -12.62
C GLY A 75 -4.98 4.95 -13.28
N ALA A 76 -6.21 4.69 -12.85
CA ALA A 76 -7.42 5.29 -13.39
C ALA A 76 -7.71 6.72 -12.88
N ILE A 77 -6.91 7.30 -11.99
CA ILE A 77 -7.18 8.63 -11.41
C ILE A 77 -7.33 9.72 -12.47
N PRO A 78 -6.43 9.85 -13.50
CA PRO A 78 -6.55 10.89 -14.51
C PRO A 78 -7.85 10.79 -15.31
N GLU A 79 -8.22 9.59 -15.75
CA GLU A 79 -9.43 9.34 -16.53
C GLU A 79 -10.70 9.62 -15.72
N LEU A 80 -10.71 9.26 -14.44
CA LEU A 80 -11.83 9.54 -13.54
C LEU A 80 -11.99 11.05 -13.28
N ILE A 81 -10.90 11.78 -13.15
CA ILE A 81 -10.93 13.23 -13.02
C ILE A 81 -11.45 13.88 -14.32
N GLU A 82 -10.99 13.42 -15.48
CA GLU A 82 -11.50 13.93 -16.77
C GLU A 82 -13.00 13.66 -16.92
N GLN A 83 -13.45 12.46 -16.56
CA GLN A 83 -14.88 12.12 -16.57
C GLN A 83 -15.67 13.01 -15.62
N PHE A 84 -15.22 13.19 -14.37
CA PHE A 84 -15.88 14.07 -13.41
C PHE A 84 -16.00 15.51 -13.93
N ASN A 85 -14.91 16.08 -14.45
CA ASN A 85 -14.88 17.43 -14.99
C ASN A 85 -15.84 17.61 -16.16
N LYS A 86 -16.00 16.58 -17.00
CA LYS A 86 -16.95 16.57 -18.13
C LYS A 86 -18.41 16.52 -17.66
N GLU A 87 -18.69 15.74 -16.62
CA GLU A 87 -20.05 15.61 -16.06
C GLU A 87 -20.42 16.81 -15.17
N ASN A 88 -19.43 17.56 -14.68
CA ASN A 88 -19.60 18.70 -13.76
C ASN A 88 -18.82 19.92 -14.27
N PRO A 89 -19.30 20.58 -15.33
CA PRO A 89 -18.56 21.69 -15.97
C PRO A 89 -18.40 22.94 -15.09
N ASP A 90 -19.13 23.02 -13.99
CA ASP A 90 -19.03 24.02 -12.94
C ASP A 90 -17.88 23.77 -11.93
N ILE A 91 -17.30 22.58 -11.94
CA ILE A 91 -16.19 22.20 -11.08
C ILE A 91 -15.01 21.71 -11.93
N LYS A 92 -13.82 22.19 -11.62
CA LYS A 92 -12.56 21.72 -12.23
C LYS A 92 -11.69 21.09 -11.17
N VAL A 93 -11.56 19.78 -11.20
CA VAL A 93 -10.65 19.06 -10.32
C VAL A 93 -9.22 19.15 -10.88
N VAL A 94 -8.27 19.49 -9.99
CA VAL A 94 -6.83 19.52 -10.28
C VAL A 94 -6.12 18.59 -9.29
N TYR A 95 -5.49 17.56 -9.80
CA TYR A 95 -4.73 16.58 -9.00
C TYR A 95 -3.25 16.93 -8.99
N GLU A 96 -2.65 16.92 -7.80
CA GLU A 96 -1.20 16.98 -7.58
C GLU A 96 -0.75 15.71 -6.84
N GLY A 97 0.28 15.03 -7.34
CA GLY A 97 0.82 13.83 -6.73
C GLY A 97 2.28 14.02 -6.30
N ILE A 98 2.61 13.57 -5.08
CA ILE A 98 3.98 13.39 -4.60
C ILE A 98 4.08 11.99 -4.01
N SER A 99 5.04 11.17 -4.47
CA SER A 99 5.19 9.80 -3.97
C SER A 99 5.46 9.75 -2.45
N ASN A 100 5.08 8.66 -1.80
CA ASN A 100 5.41 8.45 -0.38
C ASN A 100 6.93 8.54 -0.12
N ALA A 101 7.75 7.99 -1.01
CA ALA A 101 9.22 8.11 -0.96
C ALA A 101 9.70 9.56 -1.17
N GLY A 102 8.90 10.41 -1.82
CA GLY A 102 9.14 11.85 -2.01
C GLY A 102 8.72 12.72 -0.82
N GLY A 103 8.29 12.11 0.29
CA GLY A 103 7.91 12.85 1.51
C GLY A 103 6.48 13.37 1.51
N TYR A 104 5.56 12.70 0.81
CA TYR A 104 4.14 13.09 0.75
C TYR A 104 3.55 13.46 2.10
N GLN A 105 3.77 12.60 3.11
CA GLN A 105 3.18 12.77 4.44
C GLN A 105 3.63 14.08 5.14
N ASP A 106 4.91 14.40 5.02
CA ASP A 106 5.46 15.63 5.61
C ASP A 106 4.90 16.87 4.92
N VAL A 107 4.79 16.82 3.58
CA VAL A 107 4.21 17.92 2.78
C VAL A 107 2.72 18.08 3.09
N LEU A 108 1.94 17.00 3.14
CA LEU A 108 0.52 17.04 3.50
C LEU A 108 0.33 17.68 4.87
N THR A 109 1.05 17.19 5.88
CA THR A 109 0.96 17.69 7.25
C THR A 109 1.33 19.18 7.34
N ALA A 110 2.37 19.61 6.63
CA ALA A 110 2.78 21.00 6.61
C ALA A 110 1.74 21.90 5.91
N ARG A 111 1.16 21.46 4.78
CA ARG A 111 0.08 22.20 4.09
C ARG A 111 -1.16 22.35 4.98
N LEU A 112 -1.62 21.28 5.62
CA LEU A 112 -2.77 21.30 6.52
C LEU A 112 -2.52 22.21 7.73
N ALA A 113 -1.37 22.09 8.38
CA ALA A 113 -1.00 22.87 9.57
C ALA A 113 -0.84 24.37 9.27
N SER A 114 -0.44 24.75 8.06
CA SER A 114 -0.32 26.15 7.65
C SER A 114 -1.63 26.76 7.12
N GLY A 115 -2.73 25.98 7.04
CA GLY A 115 -3.98 26.42 6.42
C GLY A 115 -3.90 26.54 4.89
N GLN A 116 -2.89 25.93 4.26
CA GLN A 116 -2.71 25.85 2.82
C GLN A 116 -3.01 24.44 2.29
N GLY A 117 -3.78 23.66 3.04
CA GLY A 117 -4.19 22.30 2.67
C GLY A 117 -5.10 22.34 1.44
N ASP A 118 -4.95 21.31 0.61
CA ASP A 118 -5.80 21.07 -0.55
C ASP A 118 -7.22 20.70 -0.10
N ASP A 119 -8.23 20.85 -0.96
CA ASP A 119 -9.64 20.64 -0.63
C ASP A 119 -9.94 19.17 -0.32
N VAL A 120 -9.33 18.27 -1.10
CA VAL A 120 -9.38 16.81 -0.94
C VAL A 120 -7.96 16.28 -0.89
N PHE A 121 -7.71 15.27 -0.07
CA PHE A 121 -6.41 14.63 -0.02
C PHE A 121 -6.50 13.13 0.22
N PHE A 122 -5.48 12.41 -0.21
CA PHE A 122 -5.35 10.98 0.09
C PHE A 122 -4.59 10.77 1.40
N ALA A 123 -5.01 9.83 2.21
CA ALA A 123 -4.32 9.49 3.44
C ALA A 123 -3.99 7.99 3.50
N ASN A 124 -2.79 7.70 4.01
CA ASN A 124 -2.48 6.35 4.45
C ASN A 124 -3.17 6.07 5.78
N PRO A 125 -3.72 4.88 6.00
CA PRO A 125 -4.42 4.52 7.23
C PRO A 125 -3.62 4.79 8.51
N ASN A 126 -2.30 4.59 8.47
CA ASN A 126 -1.41 4.76 9.62
C ASN A 126 -1.34 6.21 10.15
N TYR A 127 -1.57 7.19 9.29
CA TYR A 127 -1.48 8.61 9.64
C TYR A 127 -2.83 9.27 9.89
N LEU A 128 -3.90 8.63 9.42
CA LEU A 128 -5.23 9.21 9.49
C LEU A 128 -5.72 9.52 10.91
N PRO A 129 -5.45 8.69 11.95
CA PRO A 129 -5.80 9.04 13.32
C PRO A 129 -5.20 10.37 13.78
N GLN A 130 -3.94 10.62 13.47
CA GLN A 130 -3.25 11.87 13.82
C GLN A 130 -3.83 13.07 13.07
N LEU A 131 -4.20 12.91 11.80
CA LEU A 131 -4.83 13.97 11.01
C LEU A 131 -6.23 14.29 11.54
N GLN A 132 -6.98 13.29 11.98
CA GLN A 132 -8.29 13.47 12.61
C GLN A 132 -8.18 14.17 13.97
N GLU A 133 -7.26 13.73 14.83
CA GLU A 133 -7.02 14.34 16.15
C GLU A 133 -6.62 15.82 16.02
N ALA A 134 -5.83 16.14 14.98
CA ALA A 134 -5.48 17.53 14.65
C ALA A 134 -6.64 18.33 14.04
N GLY A 135 -7.80 17.71 13.79
CA GLY A 135 -9.00 18.36 13.25
C GLY A 135 -8.93 18.69 11.76
N TYR A 136 -8.08 18.01 10.98
CA TYR A 136 -7.90 18.30 9.56
C TYR A 136 -8.88 17.58 8.63
N THR A 137 -9.66 16.62 9.14
CA THR A 137 -10.58 15.81 8.33
C THR A 137 -12.03 16.15 8.63
N GLU A 138 -12.87 16.10 7.60
CA GLU A 138 -14.33 16.13 7.75
C GLU A 138 -14.84 14.72 8.08
N ASP A 139 -15.92 14.62 8.86
CA ASP A 139 -16.64 13.36 9.05
C ASP A 139 -17.46 13.03 7.80
N LEU A 140 -17.21 11.86 7.22
CA LEU A 140 -17.83 11.35 6.01
C LEU A 140 -18.79 10.18 6.28
N SER A 141 -19.19 9.97 7.53
CA SER A 141 -20.05 8.85 7.95
C SER A 141 -21.42 8.84 7.24
N ASP A 142 -21.88 10.00 6.78
CA ASP A 142 -23.14 10.21 6.07
C ASP A 142 -23.06 9.99 4.55
N MET A 143 -21.86 9.72 4.01
CA MET A 143 -21.68 9.51 2.57
C MET A 143 -22.36 8.21 2.10
N PRO A 144 -23.05 8.21 0.95
CA PRO A 144 -23.84 7.05 0.49
C PRO A 144 -23.05 5.75 0.36
N VAL A 145 -21.75 5.84 0.03
CA VAL A 145 -20.87 4.67 -0.12
C VAL A 145 -20.67 3.91 1.18
N VAL A 146 -20.80 4.57 2.34
CA VAL A 146 -20.60 3.93 3.66
C VAL A 146 -21.57 2.75 3.84
N GLU A 147 -22.80 2.85 3.34
CA GLU A 147 -23.76 1.75 3.37
C GLU A 147 -23.40 0.59 2.42
N LYS A 148 -22.43 0.79 1.55
CA LYS A 148 -21.95 -0.20 0.58
C LYS A 148 -20.71 -0.96 1.06
N TYR A 149 -20.02 -0.46 2.08
CA TYR A 149 -18.88 -1.17 2.66
C TYR A 149 -19.34 -2.38 3.49
N SER A 150 -18.51 -3.43 3.54
CA SER A 150 -18.71 -4.54 4.48
C SER A 150 -18.59 -4.05 5.94
N GLY A 151 -19.14 -4.80 6.88
CA GLY A 151 -19.04 -4.45 8.31
C GLY A 151 -17.58 -4.25 8.75
N LEU A 152 -16.69 -5.16 8.36
CA LEU A 152 -15.28 -5.07 8.69
C LEU A 152 -14.61 -3.84 8.07
N VAL A 153 -14.91 -3.51 6.81
CA VAL A 153 -14.36 -2.31 6.17
C VAL A 153 -14.86 -1.06 6.91
N LYS A 154 -16.13 -1.00 7.28
CA LYS A 154 -16.66 0.11 8.11
C LYS A 154 -15.92 0.22 9.45
N ASP A 155 -15.69 -0.89 10.13
CA ASP A 155 -14.94 -0.91 11.39
C ASP A 155 -13.54 -0.34 11.21
N LEU A 156 -12.83 -0.75 10.14
CA LEU A 156 -11.48 -0.25 9.83
C LEU A 156 -11.45 1.24 9.39
N LEU A 157 -12.55 1.76 8.85
CA LEU A 157 -12.67 3.16 8.47
C LEU A 157 -13.04 4.06 9.65
N THR A 158 -13.68 3.50 10.67
CA THR A 158 -14.16 4.25 11.83
C THR A 158 -13.01 4.57 12.79
N ILE A 159 -12.86 5.84 13.12
CA ILE A 159 -11.88 6.35 14.08
C ILE A 159 -12.64 7.33 15.00
N ASN A 160 -12.63 7.09 16.30
CA ASN A 160 -13.33 7.92 17.29
C ASN A 160 -14.79 8.20 16.90
N ASP A 161 -15.55 7.14 16.60
CA ASP A 161 -16.97 7.16 16.22
C ASP A 161 -17.31 7.96 14.94
N SER A 162 -16.32 8.29 14.10
CA SER A 162 -16.54 8.95 12.80
C SER A 162 -15.70 8.31 11.69
N ILE A 163 -15.99 8.64 10.44
CA ILE A 163 -15.26 8.16 9.26
C ILE A 163 -14.51 9.36 8.64
N PRO A 164 -13.23 9.58 9.02
CA PRO A 164 -12.44 10.73 8.54
C PRO A 164 -11.95 10.59 7.10
N GLY A 165 -12.18 9.45 6.47
CA GLY A 165 -11.79 9.18 5.08
C GLY A 165 -12.39 7.90 4.55
N LEU A 166 -12.80 7.90 3.29
CA LEU A 166 -13.44 6.76 2.62
C LEU A 166 -12.39 5.86 1.98
N GLY A 167 -12.49 4.56 2.24
CA GLY A 167 -11.58 3.55 1.69
C GLY A 167 -11.78 3.37 0.18
N MET A 168 -10.68 3.43 -0.57
CA MET A 168 -10.69 3.28 -2.03
C MET A 168 -10.39 1.85 -2.47
N GLU A 169 -9.83 1.03 -1.59
CA GLU A 169 -9.41 -0.33 -1.89
C GLU A 169 -9.30 -1.18 -0.62
N VAL A 170 -9.35 -2.50 -0.78
CA VAL A 170 -8.88 -3.45 0.22
C VAL A 170 -7.55 -4.01 -0.27
N ALA A 171 -6.49 -3.63 0.40
CA ALA A 171 -5.17 -4.19 0.20
C ALA A 171 -5.05 -5.53 0.96
N VAL A 172 -4.35 -6.50 0.37
CA VAL A 172 -4.22 -7.86 0.92
C VAL A 172 -2.77 -8.29 0.92
N PHE A 173 -2.32 -8.86 2.03
CA PHE A 173 -1.18 -9.76 2.08
C PHE A 173 -1.68 -11.21 2.14
N GLY A 174 -1.01 -12.07 1.40
CA GLY A 174 -1.24 -13.51 1.35
C GLY A 174 0.06 -14.28 1.16
N MET A 175 -0.08 -15.53 0.72
CA MET A 175 1.03 -16.40 0.37
C MET A 175 1.00 -16.67 -1.14
N PHE A 176 2.04 -16.25 -1.85
CA PHE A 176 2.31 -16.70 -3.21
C PHE A 176 2.82 -18.13 -3.17
N SER A 177 2.24 -18.99 -4.00
CA SER A 177 2.64 -20.40 -4.19
C SER A 177 3.01 -20.62 -5.64
N ASN A 178 4.23 -21.12 -5.90
CA ASN A 178 4.70 -21.47 -7.23
C ASN A 178 4.21 -22.88 -7.60
N LEU A 179 3.13 -22.97 -8.34
CA LEU A 179 2.48 -24.25 -8.67
C LEU A 179 3.34 -25.17 -9.53
N ASP A 180 4.26 -24.62 -10.33
CA ASP A 180 5.20 -25.45 -11.11
C ASP A 180 6.22 -26.11 -10.18
N VAL A 181 6.80 -25.37 -9.25
CA VAL A 181 7.76 -25.90 -8.26
C VAL A 181 7.10 -26.90 -7.32
N LEU A 182 5.88 -26.65 -6.86
CA LEU A 182 5.11 -27.59 -6.05
C LEU A 182 4.89 -28.89 -6.81
N LYS A 183 4.42 -28.81 -8.05
CA LYS A 183 4.17 -29.97 -8.90
C LYS A 183 5.44 -30.79 -9.20
N GLU A 184 6.57 -30.11 -9.48
CA GLU A 184 7.87 -30.78 -9.65
C GLU A 184 8.29 -31.56 -8.41
N ALA A 185 7.95 -31.08 -7.22
CA ALA A 185 8.21 -31.74 -5.95
C ALA A 185 7.17 -32.82 -5.58
N GLY A 186 6.10 -32.96 -6.37
CA GLY A 186 5.02 -33.94 -6.14
C GLY A 186 3.91 -33.42 -5.20
N ILE A 187 3.77 -32.09 -5.10
CA ILE A 187 2.73 -31.40 -4.34
C ILE A 187 1.67 -30.94 -5.35
N ASP A 188 0.42 -31.32 -5.15
CA ASP A 188 -0.64 -31.13 -6.14
C ASP A 188 -1.36 -29.79 -6.03
N HIS A 189 -1.29 -29.11 -4.89
CA HIS A 189 -1.98 -27.84 -4.62
C HIS A 189 -1.23 -26.97 -3.59
N ALA A 190 -1.59 -25.69 -3.48
CA ALA A 190 -1.09 -24.83 -2.40
C ALA A 190 -1.65 -25.29 -1.04
N PRO A 191 -0.89 -25.16 0.06
CA PRO A 191 -1.28 -25.66 1.38
C PRO A 191 -2.49 -24.88 1.93
N ALA A 192 -3.48 -25.60 2.46
CA ALA A 192 -4.70 -25.04 3.02
C ALA A 192 -4.54 -24.64 4.49
N ASN A 193 -3.57 -25.22 5.21
CA ASN A 193 -3.38 -25.03 6.65
C ASN A 193 -1.90 -25.16 7.03
N TYR A 194 -1.58 -24.89 8.29
CA TYR A 194 -0.18 -24.89 8.79
C TYR A 194 0.50 -26.25 8.70
N LYS A 195 -0.22 -27.33 8.94
CA LYS A 195 0.33 -28.68 8.87
C LYS A 195 0.77 -29.02 7.45
N GLU A 196 -0.11 -28.79 6.46
CA GLU A 196 0.22 -28.99 5.05
C GLU A 196 1.41 -28.12 4.63
N PHE A 197 1.43 -26.85 5.03
CA PHE A 197 2.53 -25.94 4.75
C PHE A 197 3.88 -26.47 5.25
N LEU A 198 3.94 -27.00 6.46
CA LEU A 198 5.20 -27.58 6.99
C LEU A 198 5.59 -28.88 6.27
N GLU A 199 4.62 -29.74 5.93
CA GLU A 199 4.85 -30.96 5.14
C GLU A 199 5.40 -30.60 3.76
N ASP A 200 4.83 -29.62 3.08
CA ASP A 200 5.27 -29.10 1.78
C ASP A 200 6.67 -28.49 1.86
N CYS A 201 6.96 -27.70 2.89
CA CYS A 201 8.30 -27.15 3.13
C CYS A 201 9.36 -28.27 3.26
N GLU A 202 9.04 -29.34 3.96
CA GLU A 202 9.95 -30.48 4.11
C GLU A 202 10.14 -31.25 2.79
N ILE A 203 9.08 -31.42 1.99
CA ILE A 203 9.13 -32.04 0.67
C ILE A 203 10.01 -31.19 -0.28
N LEU A 204 9.76 -29.87 -0.35
CA LEU A 204 10.53 -28.93 -1.16
C LEU A 204 12.02 -28.96 -0.79
N LYS A 205 12.33 -28.89 0.51
CA LYS A 205 13.71 -28.96 0.99
C LYS A 205 14.41 -30.26 0.57
N LYS A 206 13.74 -31.42 0.69
CA LYS A 206 14.28 -32.72 0.24
C LYS A 206 14.47 -32.78 -1.27
N ALA A 207 13.64 -32.08 -2.03
CA ALA A 207 13.78 -31.94 -3.49
C ALA A 207 14.89 -30.94 -3.89
N GLY A 208 15.57 -30.30 -2.95
CA GLY A 208 16.62 -29.31 -3.21
C GLY A 208 16.08 -27.96 -3.63
N LYS A 209 14.79 -27.71 -3.43
CA LYS A 209 14.13 -26.41 -3.67
C LYS A 209 14.19 -25.54 -2.41
N THR A 210 14.02 -24.24 -2.58
CA THR A 210 13.86 -23.28 -1.48
C THR A 210 12.41 -23.30 -1.01
N PRO A 211 12.08 -23.73 0.23
CA PRO A 211 10.68 -23.72 0.65
C PRO A 211 10.08 -22.33 0.68
N VAL A 212 10.70 -21.37 1.39
CA VAL A 212 10.16 -20.01 1.57
C VAL A 212 11.20 -18.96 1.22
N VAL A 213 10.81 -17.98 0.42
CA VAL A 213 11.53 -16.73 0.19
C VAL A 213 10.75 -15.59 0.84
N ALA A 214 11.39 -14.76 1.66
CA ALA A 214 10.77 -13.60 2.28
C ALA A 214 11.75 -12.42 2.33
N GLY A 215 11.29 -11.21 2.00
CA GLY A 215 12.05 -9.98 2.19
C GLY A 215 11.88 -9.46 3.62
N ALA A 216 12.99 -9.35 4.36
CA ALA A 216 12.99 -8.85 5.74
C ALA A 216 13.96 -7.68 5.97
N LYS A 217 14.55 -7.11 4.91
CA LYS A 217 15.39 -5.91 5.03
C LYS A 217 14.68 -4.75 5.72
N ASP A 218 13.39 -4.62 5.46
CA ASP A 218 12.48 -3.69 6.13
C ASP A 218 11.50 -4.41 7.09
N GLY A 219 11.68 -5.71 7.32
CA GLY A 219 10.86 -6.57 8.16
C GLY A 219 9.56 -7.08 7.54
N THR A 220 9.16 -6.62 6.36
CA THR A 220 7.81 -6.84 5.80
C THR A 220 7.48 -8.32 5.58
N GLY A 221 8.30 -9.08 4.85
CA GLY A 221 7.96 -10.46 4.48
C GLY A 221 7.80 -11.40 5.67
N VAL A 222 8.69 -11.29 6.67
CA VAL A 222 8.59 -12.11 7.89
C VAL A 222 7.46 -11.64 8.82
N ALA A 223 7.17 -10.32 8.84
CA ALA A 223 6.07 -9.77 9.63
C ALA A 223 4.71 -10.28 9.16
N ILE A 224 4.53 -10.52 7.86
CA ILE A 224 3.29 -11.09 7.32
C ILE A 224 2.97 -12.43 8.03
N LEU A 225 3.97 -13.30 8.15
CA LEU A 225 3.82 -14.61 8.79
C LEU A 225 3.56 -14.47 10.29
N SER A 226 4.39 -13.69 10.98
CA SER A 226 4.30 -13.56 12.44
C SER A 226 3.04 -12.86 12.90
N LEU A 227 2.63 -11.79 12.20
CA LEU A 227 1.41 -11.06 12.54
C LEU A 227 0.16 -11.90 12.28
N ALA A 228 0.10 -12.61 11.13
CA ALA A 228 -0.99 -13.51 10.83
C ALA A 228 -1.18 -14.55 11.95
N LYS A 229 -0.09 -15.26 12.33
CA LYS A 229 -0.13 -16.28 13.39
C LYS A 229 -0.52 -15.71 14.75
N SER A 230 -0.01 -14.55 15.11
CA SER A 230 -0.20 -13.99 16.46
C SER A 230 -1.55 -13.31 16.64
N MET A 231 -2.05 -12.64 15.60
CA MET A 231 -3.23 -11.80 15.73
C MET A 231 -4.53 -12.50 15.35
N ASP A 232 -4.51 -13.62 14.61
CA ASP A 232 -5.74 -14.36 14.30
C ASP A 232 -6.52 -14.73 15.56
N PRO A 233 -5.95 -15.33 16.62
CA PRO A 233 -6.65 -15.63 17.84
C PRO A 233 -7.33 -14.42 18.50
N VAL A 234 -6.71 -13.24 18.40
CA VAL A 234 -7.28 -11.98 18.93
C VAL A 234 -8.48 -11.56 18.10
N TYR A 235 -8.37 -11.59 16.77
CA TYR A 235 -9.45 -11.15 15.89
C TYR A 235 -10.63 -12.11 15.81
N GLN A 236 -10.41 -13.41 16.08
CA GLN A 236 -11.48 -14.40 16.18
C GLN A 236 -12.16 -14.43 17.57
N ALA A 237 -11.57 -13.80 18.57
CA ALA A 237 -12.12 -13.77 19.92
C ALA A 237 -13.35 -12.85 20.01
N SER A 238 -14.36 -13.30 20.78
CA SER A 238 -15.56 -12.50 21.05
C SER A 238 -15.30 -11.25 21.89
N ASP A 239 -14.17 -11.22 22.63
CA ASP A 239 -13.69 -10.12 23.47
C ASP A 239 -12.53 -9.33 22.82
N LYS A 240 -12.41 -9.38 21.49
CA LYS A 240 -11.36 -8.71 20.70
C LYS A 240 -11.08 -7.28 21.18
N MET A 241 -12.11 -6.47 21.33
CA MET A 241 -11.96 -5.06 21.72
C MET A 241 -11.42 -4.90 23.15
N ASP A 242 -11.80 -5.78 24.08
CA ASP A 242 -11.23 -5.82 25.43
C ASP A 242 -9.75 -6.19 25.39
N GLN A 243 -9.38 -7.19 24.63
CA GLN A 243 -7.97 -7.58 24.45
C GLN A 243 -7.14 -6.44 23.87
N ILE A 244 -7.63 -5.73 22.84
CA ILE A 244 -6.95 -4.56 22.26
C ILE A 244 -6.82 -3.44 23.30
N ALA A 245 -7.88 -3.13 24.03
CA ALA A 245 -7.81 -2.11 25.10
C ALA A 245 -6.79 -2.47 26.18
N ARG A 246 -6.70 -3.74 26.56
CA ARG A 246 -5.71 -4.24 27.54
C ARG A 246 -4.28 -4.22 26.97
N MET A 247 -4.08 -4.44 25.68
CA MET A 247 -2.77 -4.21 25.03
C MET A 247 -2.39 -2.73 25.04
N ASN A 248 -3.32 -1.85 24.69
CA ASN A 248 -3.11 -0.40 24.72
C ASN A 248 -2.77 0.15 26.12
N SER A 249 -3.29 -0.48 27.18
CA SER A 249 -2.98 -0.12 28.58
C SER A 249 -1.73 -0.82 29.15
N GLY A 250 -1.19 -1.81 28.42
CA GLY A 250 -0.07 -2.65 28.87
C GLY A 250 -0.45 -3.73 29.90
N GLU A 251 -1.75 -3.88 30.19
CA GLU A 251 -2.25 -4.97 31.05
C GLU A 251 -2.06 -6.34 30.37
N LEU A 252 -2.43 -6.46 29.09
CA LEU A 252 -2.06 -7.59 28.26
C LEU A 252 -0.74 -7.25 27.55
N LYS A 253 0.29 -8.05 27.81
CA LYS A 253 1.63 -7.83 27.26
C LYS A 253 1.66 -8.15 25.78
N PHE A 254 1.89 -7.16 24.93
CA PHE A 254 1.84 -7.33 23.49
C PHE A 254 2.94 -8.27 22.94
N GLY A 255 4.12 -8.28 23.56
CA GLY A 255 5.18 -9.25 23.23
C GLY A 255 4.74 -10.70 23.46
N ASP A 256 3.96 -10.98 24.52
CA ASP A 256 3.43 -12.31 24.78
C ASP A 256 2.39 -12.71 23.72
N VAL A 257 1.59 -11.77 23.24
CA VAL A 257 0.65 -11.98 22.12
C VAL A 257 1.41 -12.28 20.83
N MET A 258 2.55 -11.63 20.58
CA MET A 258 3.36 -11.83 19.37
C MET A 258 4.26 -13.07 19.42
N GLN A 259 4.42 -13.68 20.58
CA GLN A 259 5.31 -14.85 20.79
C GLN A 259 5.06 -16.01 19.82
N PRO A 260 3.81 -16.44 19.51
CA PRO A 260 3.58 -17.54 18.57
C PRO A 260 4.08 -17.24 17.15
N GLY A 261 3.94 -15.98 16.69
CA GLY A 261 4.43 -15.56 15.38
C GLY A 261 5.94 -15.48 15.30
N PHE A 262 6.60 -15.01 16.38
CA PHE A 262 8.06 -15.04 16.48
C PHE A 262 8.59 -16.48 16.45
N ALA A 263 7.96 -17.38 17.22
CA ALA A 263 8.32 -18.80 17.27
C ALA A 263 8.13 -19.50 15.91
N LEU A 264 7.09 -19.14 15.16
CA LEU A 264 6.87 -19.65 13.80
C LEU A 264 8.07 -19.30 12.89
N VAL A 265 8.51 -18.05 12.90
CA VAL A 265 9.62 -17.61 12.03
C VAL A 265 10.95 -18.25 12.48
N GLU A 266 11.22 -18.32 13.78
CA GLU A 266 12.39 -19.04 14.32
C GLU A 266 12.38 -20.52 13.89
N ASP A 267 11.22 -21.19 13.96
CA ASP A 267 11.07 -22.59 13.55
C ASP A 267 11.34 -22.79 12.05
N LEU A 268 10.81 -21.94 11.18
CA LEU A 268 11.08 -21.98 9.74
C LEU A 268 12.58 -21.84 9.44
N ILE A 269 13.27 -20.96 10.16
CA ILE A 269 14.71 -20.75 9.99
C ILE A 269 15.49 -21.95 10.53
N SER A 270 15.18 -22.41 11.74
CA SER A 270 15.87 -23.53 12.38
C SER A 270 15.75 -24.84 11.58
N LYS A 271 14.61 -25.04 10.94
CA LYS A 271 14.37 -26.16 10.02
C LYS A 271 15.01 -25.95 8.64
N GLY A 272 15.54 -24.75 8.36
CA GLY A 272 16.12 -24.40 7.07
C GLY A 272 15.07 -24.31 5.94
N TYR A 273 13.85 -23.95 6.28
CA TYR A 273 12.78 -23.65 5.32
C TYR A 273 12.84 -22.19 4.84
N LEU A 274 13.33 -21.29 5.70
CA LEU A 274 13.61 -19.89 5.41
C LEU A 274 15.09 -19.59 5.71
N ASP A 275 15.79 -18.97 4.78
CA ASP A 275 17.15 -18.46 4.99
C ASP A 275 17.09 -17.06 5.60
N GLY A 276 17.23 -16.96 6.93
CA GLY A 276 17.17 -15.69 7.64
C GLY A 276 18.22 -14.68 7.18
N SER A 277 19.43 -15.14 6.81
CA SER A 277 20.51 -14.26 6.33
C SER A 277 20.18 -13.63 4.98
N LYS A 278 19.56 -14.39 4.06
CA LYS A 278 19.06 -13.87 2.80
C LYS A 278 17.86 -12.95 3.01
N ALA A 279 16.94 -13.34 3.88
CA ALA A 279 15.76 -12.53 4.18
C ALA A 279 16.13 -11.10 4.60
N LEU A 280 17.12 -10.94 5.49
CA LEU A 280 17.55 -9.63 6.00
C LEU A 280 18.17 -8.70 4.96
N VAL A 281 18.60 -9.19 3.81
CA VAL A 281 19.14 -8.35 2.75
C VAL A 281 18.14 -8.13 1.61
N TYR A 282 17.08 -8.90 1.54
CA TYR A 282 16.05 -8.80 0.52
C TYR A 282 15.03 -7.71 0.88
N ALA A 283 14.87 -6.72 -0.01
CA ALA A 283 13.79 -5.75 0.06
C ALA A 283 12.48 -6.40 -0.40
N ALA A 284 11.44 -6.32 0.44
CA ALA A 284 10.14 -6.88 0.12
C ALA A 284 9.52 -6.20 -1.11
N GLY A 285 8.97 -7.01 -2.01
CA GLY A 285 8.41 -6.54 -3.27
C GLY A 285 9.44 -6.21 -4.36
N GLN A 286 10.71 -6.51 -4.13
CA GLN A 286 11.81 -6.31 -5.09
C GLN A 286 12.71 -7.54 -5.16
N ASP A 287 13.60 -7.73 -4.17
CA ASP A 287 14.58 -8.80 -4.20
C ASP A 287 13.94 -10.18 -3.98
N ASP A 288 12.90 -10.26 -3.16
CA ASP A 288 12.10 -11.47 -2.96
C ASP A 288 11.31 -11.85 -4.22
N ILE A 289 10.69 -10.89 -4.92
CA ILE A 289 10.08 -11.12 -6.23
C ILE A 289 11.13 -11.65 -7.22
N ALA A 290 12.29 -11.01 -7.31
CA ALA A 290 13.35 -11.41 -8.22
C ALA A 290 13.88 -12.82 -7.90
N GLU A 291 13.95 -13.20 -6.63
CA GLU A 291 14.36 -14.56 -6.21
C GLU A 291 13.26 -15.59 -6.52
N PHE A 292 12.01 -15.29 -6.19
CA PHE A 292 10.86 -16.16 -6.46
C PHE A 292 10.66 -16.40 -7.98
N ALA A 293 10.85 -15.35 -8.78
CA ALA A 293 10.76 -15.41 -10.25
C ALA A 293 11.79 -16.33 -10.91
N LYS A 294 12.84 -16.79 -10.20
CA LYS A 294 13.79 -17.81 -10.72
C LYS A 294 13.16 -19.20 -10.86
N GLY A 295 12.00 -19.45 -10.24
CA GLY A 295 11.33 -20.75 -10.32
C GLY A 295 11.99 -21.84 -9.47
N GLU A 296 12.68 -21.46 -8.36
CA GLU A 296 13.35 -22.38 -7.46
C GLU A 296 12.73 -22.40 -6.05
N ALA A 297 11.80 -21.47 -5.76
CA ALA A 297 11.14 -21.33 -4.47
C ALA A 297 9.66 -21.73 -4.53
N GLY A 298 9.17 -22.41 -3.48
CA GLY A 298 7.77 -22.83 -3.37
C GLY A 298 6.84 -21.71 -2.93
N PHE A 299 7.24 -20.96 -1.90
CA PHE A 299 6.37 -20.00 -1.23
C PHE A 299 7.04 -18.64 -1.04
N MET A 300 6.22 -17.56 -1.13
CA MET A 300 6.63 -16.19 -0.85
C MET A 300 5.46 -15.41 -0.20
N PRO A 301 5.56 -15.00 1.09
CA PRO A 301 4.59 -14.09 1.67
C PRO A 301 4.70 -12.71 1.02
N GLY A 302 3.58 -12.12 0.62
CA GLY A 302 3.62 -10.85 -0.10
C GLY A 302 2.27 -10.20 -0.32
N GLY A 303 2.29 -8.97 -0.78
CA GLY A 303 1.10 -8.20 -1.11
C GLY A 303 0.59 -8.45 -2.52
N ARG A 304 -0.72 -8.33 -2.73
CA ARG A 304 -1.33 -8.48 -4.06
C ARG A 304 -0.65 -7.62 -5.13
N TRP A 305 -0.14 -6.46 -4.77
CA TRP A 305 0.60 -5.57 -5.68
C TRP A 305 1.93 -6.14 -6.20
N PHE A 306 2.41 -7.27 -5.65
CA PHE A 306 3.57 -7.99 -6.19
C PHE A 306 3.26 -8.69 -7.51
N VAL A 307 1.99 -8.94 -7.82
CA VAL A 307 1.53 -9.62 -9.05
C VAL A 307 2.13 -8.95 -10.29
N ALA A 308 2.02 -7.63 -10.43
CA ALA A 308 2.58 -6.92 -11.58
C ALA A 308 4.10 -7.08 -11.72
N GLY A 309 4.82 -7.13 -10.58
CA GLY A 309 6.25 -7.39 -10.55
C GLY A 309 6.60 -8.82 -10.99
N LEU A 310 5.82 -9.81 -10.55
CA LEU A 310 5.97 -11.21 -10.95
C LEU A 310 5.63 -11.42 -12.43
N GLU A 311 4.56 -10.85 -12.92
CA GLU A 311 4.18 -10.91 -14.35
C GLU A 311 5.27 -10.32 -15.25
N SER A 312 5.91 -9.24 -14.80
CA SER A 312 7.04 -8.63 -15.51
C SER A 312 8.31 -9.49 -15.47
N ALA A 313 8.62 -10.06 -14.30
CA ALA A 313 9.86 -10.82 -14.08
C ALA A 313 9.78 -12.25 -14.61
N ALA A 314 8.60 -12.88 -14.54
CA ALA A 314 8.37 -14.28 -14.93
C ALA A 314 6.98 -14.47 -15.58
N PRO A 315 6.75 -13.96 -16.80
CA PRO A 315 5.43 -13.89 -17.44
C PRO A 315 4.77 -15.25 -17.72
N ASN A 316 5.52 -16.35 -17.64
CA ASN A 316 5.01 -17.71 -17.87
C ASN A 316 4.97 -18.55 -16.59
N MET A 317 5.24 -17.97 -15.42
CA MET A 317 5.19 -18.68 -14.15
C MET A 317 3.75 -19.03 -13.80
N ASN A 318 3.51 -20.27 -13.45
CA ASN A 318 2.22 -20.71 -12.94
C ASN A 318 2.25 -20.59 -11.40
N TYR A 319 1.54 -19.60 -10.86
CA TYR A 319 1.50 -19.31 -9.43
C TYR A 319 0.11 -18.85 -9.00
N THR A 320 -0.13 -18.81 -7.70
CA THR A 320 -1.35 -18.27 -7.11
C THR A 320 -1.02 -17.45 -5.88
N LEU A 321 -1.89 -16.49 -5.53
CA LEU A 321 -1.91 -15.79 -4.25
C LEU A 321 -3.10 -16.29 -3.44
N GLY A 322 -2.82 -17.01 -2.38
CA GLY A 322 -3.84 -17.56 -1.47
C GLY A 322 -3.70 -17.04 -0.05
N GLY A 323 -4.40 -17.71 0.87
CA GLY A 323 -4.25 -17.44 2.30
C GLY A 323 -2.87 -17.81 2.84
N ILE A 324 -2.48 -17.17 3.93
CA ILE A 324 -1.28 -17.47 4.71
C ILE A 324 -1.60 -18.68 5.59
N PRO A 325 -0.97 -19.85 5.39
CA PRO A 325 -1.34 -21.10 6.05
C PRO A 325 -0.64 -21.19 7.41
N VAL A 326 -1.10 -20.40 8.38
CA VAL A 326 -0.49 -20.34 9.73
C VAL A 326 -1.38 -20.92 10.83
N GLU A 327 -2.62 -21.31 10.52
CA GLU A 327 -3.54 -21.95 11.46
C GLU A 327 -3.76 -23.43 11.14
N ASP A 328 -4.13 -24.20 12.15
CA ASP A 328 -4.20 -25.68 12.06
C ASP A 328 -5.33 -26.17 11.15
N ASP A 329 -6.39 -25.39 11.01
CA ASP A 329 -7.63 -25.77 10.31
C ASP A 329 -7.84 -24.99 9.01
N ASP A 330 -7.17 -23.85 8.80
CA ASP A 330 -7.41 -22.99 7.65
C ASP A 330 -6.20 -22.07 7.37
N SER A 331 -6.33 -21.25 6.33
CA SER A 331 -5.44 -20.15 5.99
C SER A 331 -6.20 -18.82 6.08
N LEU A 332 -5.49 -17.74 6.27
CA LEU A 332 -6.05 -16.39 6.39
C LEU A 332 -5.30 -15.38 5.54
N ILE A 333 -5.88 -14.21 5.35
CA ILE A 333 -5.19 -13.08 4.72
C ILE A 333 -5.02 -11.95 5.73
N LEU A 334 -3.94 -11.16 5.57
CA LEU A 334 -3.90 -9.86 6.22
C LEU A 334 -4.55 -8.84 5.30
N ILE A 335 -5.34 -7.93 5.89
CA ILE A 335 -6.06 -6.90 5.13
C ILE A 335 -5.82 -5.50 5.68
N ASN A 336 -6.05 -4.51 4.82
CA ASN A 336 -6.22 -3.13 5.21
C ASN A 336 -7.26 -2.47 4.29
N ALA A 337 -8.13 -1.63 4.83
CA ALA A 337 -8.86 -0.67 4.04
C ALA A 337 -7.84 0.41 3.59
N GLY A 338 -7.31 0.27 2.39
CA GLY A 338 -6.10 0.91 1.89
C GLY A 338 -6.15 2.43 1.81
N VAL A 339 -5.83 3.00 0.64
CA VAL A 339 -5.88 4.46 0.43
C VAL A 339 -7.23 5.03 0.87
N ARG A 340 -7.21 6.10 1.66
CA ARG A 340 -8.40 6.85 2.10
C ARG A 340 -8.48 8.17 1.37
N VAL A 341 -9.63 8.48 0.78
CA VAL A 341 -9.94 9.81 0.27
C VAL A 341 -10.61 10.63 1.38
N CYS A 342 -10.03 11.79 1.71
CA CYS A 342 -10.43 12.66 2.82
C CYS A 342 -10.81 14.03 2.28
N ILE A 343 -11.74 14.72 2.97
CA ILE A 343 -12.05 16.13 2.74
C ILE A 343 -11.39 16.95 3.84
N ASN A 344 -10.69 18.02 3.45
CA ASN A 344 -10.12 18.97 4.39
C ASN A 344 -11.23 19.72 5.13
N SER A 345 -11.24 19.59 6.46
CA SER A 345 -12.23 20.25 7.32
C SER A 345 -12.26 21.77 7.16
N SER A 346 -11.14 22.37 6.74
CA SER A 346 -11.00 23.81 6.51
C SER A 346 -11.29 24.26 5.06
N SER A 347 -11.65 23.32 4.16
CA SER A 347 -12.01 23.69 2.78
C SER A 347 -13.28 24.56 2.77
N GLU A 348 -13.24 25.67 2.01
CA GLU A 348 -14.40 26.51 1.73
C GLU A 348 -15.28 25.95 0.60
N LYS A 349 -14.84 24.85 -0.06
CA LYS A 349 -15.49 24.22 -1.23
C LYS A 349 -16.07 22.85 -0.89
N LYS A 350 -16.59 22.67 0.31
CA LYS A 350 -17.04 21.38 0.84
C LYS A 350 -18.08 20.70 -0.04
N ASP A 351 -19.04 21.44 -0.60
CA ASP A 351 -20.06 20.88 -1.48
C ASP A 351 -19.44 20.28 -2.75
N ALA A 352 -18.49 20.99 -3.37
CA ALA A 352 -17.77 20.50 -4.54
C ALA A 352 -16.87 19.30 -4.17
N ALA A 353 -16.21 19.34 -3.01
CA ALA A 353 -15.40 18.25 -2.51
C ALA A 353 -16.23 16.98 -2.24
N ARG A 354 -17.38 17.11 -1.58
CA ARG A 354 -18.31 15.99 -1.34
C ARG A 354 -18.84 15.41 -2.65
N LYS A 355 -19.21 16.25 -3.60
CA LYS A 355 -19.66 15.81 -4.94
C LYS A 355 -18.58 15.02 -5.68
N PHE A 356 -17.32 15.48 -5.62
CA PHE A 356 -16.20 14.75 -6.20
C PHE A 356 -15.94 13.43 -5.47
N VAL A 357 -15.92 13.42 -4.14
CA VAL A 357 -15.68 12.23 -3.34
C VAL A 357 -16.80 11.20 -3.54
N GLU A 358 -18.07 11.63 -3.65
CA GLU A 358 -19.19 10.75 -3.97
C GLU A 358 -19.05 10.10 -5.35
N PHE A 359 -18.67 10.89 -6.38
CA PHE A 359 -18.36 10.35 -7.71
C PHE A 359 -17.18 9.36 -7.65
N PHE A 360 -16.10 9.75 -6.99
CA PHE A 360 -14.86 8.98 -6.93
C PHE A 360 -15.03 7.66 -6.16
N THR A 361 -15.93 7.60 -5.17
CA THR A 361 -16.32 6.40 -4.43
C THR A 361 -17.55 5.70 -4.99
N GLY A 362 -18.10 6.19 -6.10
CA GLY A 362 -19.19 5.56 -6.85
C GLY A 362 -18.79 4.19 -7.39
N LEU A 363 -19.78 3.35 -7.75
CA LEU A 363 -19.53 1.96 -8.15
C LEU A 363 -18.58 1.84 -9.34
N ASP A 364 -18.84 2.57 -10.41
CA ASP A 364 -18.06 2.49 -11.65
C ASP A 364 -16.64 3.04 -11.45
N SER A 365 -16.52 4.18 -10.75
CA SER A 365 -15.23 4.79 -10.42
C SER A 365 -14.39 3.88 -9.54
N MET A 366 -15.02 3.28 -8.52
CA MET A 366 -14.33 2.36 -7.61
C MET A 366 -13.87 1.10 -8.34
N ASN A 367 -14.71 0.53 -9.22
CA ASN A 367 -14.33 -0.63 -10.04
C ASN A 367 -13.13 -0.31 -10.95
N ALA A 368 -13.15 0.85 -11.62
CA ALA A 368 -12.03 1.28 -12.45
C ALA A 368 -10.74 1.51 -11.63
N TYR A 369 -10.88 2.16 -10.46
CA TYR A 369 -9.74 2.39 -9.57
C TYR A 369 -9.12 1.08 -9.09
N VAL A 370 -9.88 0.16 -8.49
CA VAL A 370 -9.33 -1.09 -7.95
C VAL A 370 -8.74 -1.99 -9.04
N ALA A 371 -9.33 -2.01 -10.23
CA ALA A 371 -8.77 -2.73 -11.38
C ALA A 371 -7.38 -2.17 -11.75
N SER A 372 -7.23 -0.84 -11.82
CA SER A 372 -5.95 -0.20 -12.14
C SER A 372 -4.89 -0.34 -11.05
N GLN A 373 -5.31 -0.52 -9.80
CA GLN A 373 -4.41 -0.69 -8.63
C GLN A 373 -4.11 -2.16 -8.33
N ASN A 374 -4.67 -3.10 -9.08
CA ASN A 374 -4.61 -4.52 -8.72
C ASN A 374 -5.04 -4.76 -7.26
N SER A 375 -6.17 -4.17 -6.83
CA SER A 375 -6.70 -4.24 -5.46
C SER A 375 -8.09 -4.86 -5.44
N PHE A 376 -8.62 -5.16 -4.24
CA PHE A 376 -9.99 -5.62 -4.10
C PHE A 376 -10.93 -4.44 -3.82
N ASN A 377 -12.17 -4.56 -4.32
CA ASN A 377 -13.17 -3.53 -4.09
C ASN A 377 -13.63 -3.55 -2.62
N PRO A 378 -13.62 -2.42 -1.90
CA PRO A 378 -14.11 -2.36 -0.53
C PRO A 378 -15.64 -2.41 -0.43
N ARG A 379 -16.35 -2.19 -1.55
CA ARG A 379 -17.83 -2.23 -1.63
C ARG A 379 -18.30 -3.65 -1.80
N THR A 380 -19.40 -3.99 -1.13
CA THR A 380 -20.07 -5.31 -1.24
C THR A 380 -20.79 -5.53 -2.57
N ASP A 381 -21.08 -4.43 -3.30
CA ASP A 381 -21.66 -4.45 -4.65
C ASP A 381 -20.63 -4.20 -5.75
N GLY A 382 -19.34 -4.12 -5.39
CA GLY A 382 -18.25 -3.91 -6.33
C GLY A 382 -17.92 -5.14 -7.17
N ALA A 383 -17.18 -4.93 -8.26
CA ALA A 383 -16.70 -6.02 -9.10
C ALA A 383 -15.76 -6.95 -8.29
N SER A 384 -15.94 -8.25 -8.47
CA SER A 384 -14.96 -9.24 -8.06
C SER A 384 -13.71 -9.13 -8.94
N THR A 385 -12.60 -9.69 -8.48
CA THR A 385 -11.40 -9.78 -9.34
C THR A 385 -11.64 -10.77 -10.48
N ASP A 386 -11.21 -10.39 -11.68
CA ASP A 386 -11.21 -11.27 -12.87
C ASP A 386 -9.85 -11.99 -13.02
N ASN A 387 -8.97 -11.92 -12.02
CA ASN A 387 -7.64 -12.50 -12.05
C ASN A 387 -7.61 -13.81 -11.23
N ASP A 388 -7.58 -14.93 -11.92
CA ASP A 388 -7.54 -16.29 -11.34
C ASP A 388 -6.37 -16.49 -10.35
N VAL A 389 -5.26 -15.77 -10.55
CA VAL A 389 -4.08 -15.83 -9.65
C VAL A 389 -4.43 -15.41 -8.23
N VAL A 390 -5.34 -14.47 -8.06
CA VAL A 390 -5.69 -13.90 -6.74
C VAL A 390 -7.06 -14.35 -6.23
N GLU A 391 -7.76 -15.19 -7.00
CA GLU A 391 -9.08 -15.74 -6.59
C GLU A 391 -9.03 -16.45 -5.23
N PRO A 392 -8.02 -17.28 -4.88
CA PRO A 392 -7.95 -17.91 -3.57
C PRO A 392 -7.84 -16.91 -2.41
N ALA A 393 -7.20 -15.74 -2.61
CA ALA A 393 -7.20 -14.67 -1.61
C ALA A 393 -8.57 -13.99 -1.50
N ALA A 394 -9.29 -13.81 -2.63
CA ALA A 394 -10.64 -13.28 -2.64
C ALA A 394 -11.62 -14.20 -1.91
N GLU A 395 -11.44 -15.52 -2.02
CA GLU A 395 -12.21 -16.50 -1.26
C GLU A 395 -12.02 -16.33 0.27
N ARG A 396 -10.80 -16.10 0.74
CA ARG A 396 -10.53 -15.83 2.17
C ARG A 396 -11.18 -14.53 2.64
N LEU A 397 -11.14 -13.49 1.79
CA LEU A 397 -11.87 -12.24 2.06
C LEU A 397 -13.37 -12.48 2.20
N SER A 398 -13.96 -13.27 1.30
CA SER A 398 -15.39 -13.63 1.33
C SER A 398 -15.75 -14.52 2.52
N ALA A 399 -14.86 -15.41 2.95
CA ALA A 399 -15.02 -16.27 4.11
C ALA A 399 -14.78 -15.56 5.45
N ALA A 400 -14.45 -14.26 5.45
CA ALA A 400 -14.06 -13.49 6.63
C ALA A 400 -12.85 -14.06 7.40
N ARG A 401 -11.97 -14.83 6.72
CA ARG A 401 -10.72 -15.36 7.29
C ARG A 401 -9.59 -14.34 7.08
N MET A 402 -9.60 -13.28 7.91
CA MET A 402 -8.77 -12.12 7.71
C MET A 402 -8.40 -11.43 9.02
N VAL A 403 -7.20 -10.84 9.04
CA VAL A 403 -6.66 -10.06 10.15
C VAL A 403 -6.21 -8.70 9.61
N PRO A 404 -6.65 -7.58 10.17
CA PRO A 404 -6.12 -6.27 9.83
C PRO A 404 -4.64 -6.14 10.26
N TRP A 405 -3.78 -5.66 9.37
CA TRP A 405 -2.41 -5.30 9.79
C TRP A 405 -2.30 -3.87 10.33
N VAL A 406 -3.32 -3.04 10.07
CA VAL A 406 -3.51 -1.72 10.72
C VAL A 406 -4.94 -1.64 11.17
N ASP A 407 -5.13 -1.40 12.46
CA ASP A 407 -6.44 -1.23 13.08
C ASP A 407 -6.39 0.01 13.98
N SER A 408 -7.33 0.92 13.76
CA SER A 408 -7.46 2.19 14.51
C SER A 408 -7.85 1.99 15.98
N ALA A 409 -8.26 0.80 16.38
CA ALA A 409 -8.49 0.44 17.77
C ALA A 409 -7.19 0.36 18.59
N PHE A 410 -6.04 0.19 17.92
CA PHE A 410 -4.74 0.27 18.58
C PHE A 410 -4.31 1.73 18.79
N ASP A 411 -3.83 2.02 19.98
CA ASP A 411 -3.10 3.25 20.25
C ASP A 411 -1.67 3.14 19.71
N ILE A 412 -1.46 3.60 18.48
CA ILE A 412 -0.19 3.43 17.76
C ILE A 412 1.01 4.11 18.43
N ALA A 413 0.77 5.05 19.38
CA ALA A 413 1.82 5.62 20.21
C ALA A 413 2.31 4.64 21.28
N VAL A 414 1.51 3.62 21.60
CA VAL A 414 1.82 2.59 22.61
C VAL A 414 2.14 1.25 21.95
N VAL A 415 1.25 0.76 21.10
CA VAL A 415 1.35 -0.52 20.40
C VAL A 415 1.05 -0.30 18.93
N SER A 416 2.00 -0.61 18.08
CA SER A 416 1.84 -0.55 16.62
C SER A 416 2.04 -1.94 16.00
N PRO A 417 0.99 -2.79 15.91
CA PRO A 417 1.14 -4.20 15.58
C PRO A 417 1.98 -4.46 14.32
N TRP A 418 1.77 -3.68 13.27
CA TRP A 418 2.52 -3.81 12.02
C TRP A 418 3.99 -3.39 12.15
N ALA A 419 4.26 -2.24 12.76
CA ALA A 419 5.62 -1.73 12.94
C ALA A 419 6.43 -2.61 13.90
N ASP A 420 5.80 -3.04 14.98
CA ASP A 420 6.39 -3.90 15.99
C ASP A 420 6.67 -5.31 15.42
N ALA A 421 5.72 -5.89 14.69
CA ALA A 421 5.93 -7.17 14.00
C ALA A 421 7.12 -7.09 13.04
N ARG A 422 7.23 -6.03 12.22
CA ARG A 422 8.35 -5.84 11.29
C ARG A 422 9.69 -5.78 12.01
N THR A 423 9.77 -5.01 13.08
CA THR A 423 11.01 -4.80 13.83
C THR A 423 11.45 -6.08 14.54
N PHE A 424 10.58 -6.65 15.36
CA PHE A 424 10.96 -7.74 16.25
C PHE A 424 11.05 -9.09 15.52
N THR A 425 10.23 -9.32 14.48
CA THR A 425 10.38 -10.53 13.65
C THR A 425 11.65 -10.49 12.80
N ALA A 426 12.06 -9.31 12.31
CA ALA A 426 13.34 -9.16 11.63
C ALA A 426 14.53 -9.44 12.57
N ASN A 427 14.44 -9.04 13.84
CA ASN A 427 15.46 -9.38 14.84
C ASN A 427 15.57 -10.91 15.04
N VAL A 428 14.42 -11.61 15.15
CA VAL A 428 14.38 -13.07 15.22
C VAL A 428 14.98 -13.69 13.95
N ALA A 429 14.63 -13.17 12.77
CA ALA A 429 15.24 -13.62 11.51
C ALA A 429 16.76 -13.38 11.48
N GLY A 430 17.25 -12.38 12.21
CA GLY A 430 18.66 -12.07 12.41
C GLY A 430 19.38 -12.94 13.44
N GLY A 431 18.68 -13.86 14.10
CA GLY A 431 19.23 -14.78 15.09
C GLY A 431 19.02 -14.37 16.54
N ASP A 432 18.18 -13.36 16.80
CA ASP A 432 17.74 -13.11 18.17
C ASP A 432 16.76 -14.20 18.60
N SER A 433 16.72 -14.50 19.90
CA SER A 433 15.81 -15.50 20.44
C SER A 433 14.38 -14.94 20.56
N VAL A 434 13.39 -15.82 20.46
CA VAL A 434 11.97 -15.47 20.70
C VAL A 434 11.80 -14.81 22.08
N ASP A 435 12.44 -15.35 23.13
CA ASP A 435 12.35 -14.80 24.49
C ASP A 435 12.88 -13.36 24.58
N ASN A 436 13.96 -13.04 23.87
CA ASN A 436 14.50 -11.69 23.81
C ASN A 436 13.55 -10.76 23.06
N ALA A 437 13.05 -11.16 21.88
CA ALA A 437 12.11 -10.37 21.09
C ALA A 437 10.84 -10.04 21.89
N VAL A 438 10.27 -11.01 22.59
CA VAL A 438 9.11 -10.83 23.50
C VAL A 438 9.43 -9.84 24.60
N LYS A 439 10.55 -10.02 25.31
CA LYS A 439 10.99 -9.15 26.40
C LYS A 439 11.21 -7.71 25.92
N ASP A 440 11.88 -7.54 24.80
CA ASP A 440 12.25 -6.22 24.29
C ASP A 440 11.02 -5.48 23.74
N LEU A 441 10.09 -6.18 23.09
CA LEU A 441 8.80 -5.60 22.70
C LEU A 441 7.96 -5.18 23.91
N ASN A 442 7.87 -6.02 24.95
CA ASN A 442 7.19 -5.66 26.19
C ASN A 442 7.82 -4.41 26.85
N ALA A 443 9.16 -4.34 26.87
CA ALA A 443 9.87 -3.18 27.40
C ALA A 443 9.63 -1.92 26.56
N GLN A 444 9.55 -2.04 25.23
CA GLN A 444 9.20 -0.92 24.36
C GLN A 444 7.80 -0.39 24.70
N VAL A 445 6.79 -1.26 24.78
CA VAL A 445 5.41 -0.87 25.14
C VAL A 445 5.37 -0.18 26.51
N GLU A 446 6.06 -0.71 27.53
CA GLU A 446 6.16 -0.09 28.84
C GLU A 446 6.82 1.31 28.80
N ASN A 447 7.81 1.50 27.94
CA ASN A 447 8.45 2.81 27.77
C ASN A 447 7.54 3.79 27.04
N ASN A 448 6.83 3.34 26.00
CA ASN A 448 5.86 4.16 25.29
C ASN A 448 4.75 4.68 26.24
N LEU A 449 4.24 3.80 27.10
CA LEU A 449 3.26 4.18 28.15
C LEU A 449 3.77 5.23 29.14
N LYS A 450 5.07 5.25 29.45
CA LYS A 450 5.66 6.27 30.35
C LYS A 450 5.86 7.61 29.66
N LEU A 451 5.93 7.65 28.34
CA LEU A 451 6.12 8.86 27.55
C LEU A 451 4.80 9.55 27.20
N LYS A 452 3.67 8.85 27.33
CA LYS A 452 2.32 9.36 27.13
C LYS A 452 1.79 10.02 28.42
#